data_8851a122ae103bfb1da92cae8d7cf55a
#
_entry.id   8851a122ae103bfb1da92cae8d7cf55a
#
_cell.length_a   1.000
_cell.length_b   1.000
_cell.length_c   1.000
_cell.angle_alpha   90.00
_cell.angle_beta   90.00
_cell.angle_gamma   90.00
#
_symmetry.space_group_name_H-M   'P 1'
#
loop_
_entity.id
_entity.type
_entity.pdbx_description
1 polymer ?
#
loop_
_entity_poly.entity_id
_entity_poly.type
_entity_poly.pdbx_seq_one_letter_code
_entity_poly.pdbx_strand_id
1 'polypeptide(L)'
;MLLQPAAVRPVLVTSLLVVGGHVGMFLLACRAAGVHGTPQQLLPLALVVLLAAAVPLNVAGWGPREGAAAWVFAATEWGAGTGAAVATAFGVLTLVAVLPGAVVLLADRRHPRPGAIRPAGTRSPRVNSASTAWKNDCVFGCA
;
A
#
# COMPACT_ATOMS: atom_id res chain seq x y z
N MET A 1 -13.47 -17.22 -5.29
CA MET A 1 -12.82 -17.81 -4.11
C MET A 1 -12.46 -16.81 -3.00
N LEU A 2 -12.66 -15.48 -3.19
CA LEU A 2 -12.38 -14.43 -2.19
C LEU A 2 -13.49 -14.20 -1.15
N LEU A 3 -14.60 -14.90 -1.24
CA LEU A 3 -15.78 -14.75 -0.37
C LEU A 3 -15.93 -15.86 0.68
N GLN A 4 -14.86 -16.60 0.98
CA GLN A 4 -14.92 -17.51 2.12
C GLN A 4 -14.96 -16.70 3.41
N PRO A 5 -15.95 -16.91 4.30
CA PRO A 5 -16.11 -16.14 5.54
C PRO A 5 -14.88 -16.21 6.46
N ALA A 6 -14.09 -17.27 6.34
CA ALA A 6 -12.83 -17.41 7.05
C ALA A 6 -11.74 -16.40 6.60
N ALA A 7 -11.75 -15.96 5.33
CA ALA A 7 -10.80 -14.98 4.81
C ALA A 7 -11.28 -13.53 5.00
N VAL A 8 -12.58 -13.31 5.06
CA VAL A 8 -13.18 -11.96 5.19
C VAL A 8 -12.88 -11.36 6.57
N ARG A 9 -12.96 -12.15 7.63
CA ARG A 9 -12.74 -11.67 9.00
C ARG A 9 -11.35 -11.05 9.21
N PRO A 10 -10.22 -11.72 8.90
CA PRO A 10 -8.90 -11.11 9.07
C PRO A 10 -8.70 -9.89 8.19
N VAL A 11 -9.23 -9.88 6.97
CA VAL A 11 -9.15 -8.71 6.08
C VAL A 11 -9.89 -7.52 6.67
N LEU A 12 -11.12 -7.70 7.17
CA LEU A 12 -11.89 -6.64 7.81
C LEU A 12 -11.18 -6.11 9.05
N VAL A 13 -10.69 -6.97 9.91
CA VAL A 13 -9.97 -6.57 11.13
C VAL A 13 -8.73 -5.76 10.77
N THR A 14 -7.92 -6.23 9.82
CA THR A 14 -6.72 -5.51 9.38
C THR A 14 -7.07 -4.15 8.76
N SER A 15 -8.11 -4.10 7.92
CA SER A 15 -8.57 -2.85 7.31
C SER A 15 -9.05 -1.85 8.36
N LEU A 16 -9.82 -2.29 9.34
CA LEU A 16 -10.29 -1.45 10.44
C LEU A 16 -9.12 -0.92 11.29
N LEU A 17 -8.13 -1.76 11.57
CA LEU A 17 -6.93 -1.35 12.31
C LEU A 17 -6.13 -0.30 11.53
N VAL A 18 -5.95 -0.48 10.22
CA VAL A 18 -5.23 0.46 9.37
C VAL A 18 -5.97 1.79 9.27
N VAL A 19 -7.27 1.76 8.97
CA VAL A 19 -8.09 2.99 8.88
C VAL A 19 -8.16 3.69 10.24
N GLY A 20 -8.41 2.94 11.31
CA GLY A 20 -8.45 3.48 12.68
C GLY A 20 -7.12 4.12 13.09
N GLY A 21 -6.00 3.49 12.73
CA GLY A 21 -4.66 4.05 12.95
C GLY A 21 -4.46 5.38 12.21
N HIS A 22 -4.84 5.45 10.93
CA HIS A 22 -4.74 6.69 10.15
C HIS A 22 -5.64 7.80 10.70
N VAL A 23 -6.88 7.48 11.08
CA VAL A 23 -7.78 8.44 11.74
C VAL A 23 -7.18 8.92 13.06
N GLY A 24 -6.64 8.02 13.87
CA GLY A 24 -5.96 8.38 15.11
C GLY A 24 -4.78 9.33 14.90
N MET A 25 -3.94 9.05 13.90
CA MET A 25 -2.82 9.93 13.52
C MET A 25 -3.32 11.29 13.02
N PHE A 26 -4.42 11.34 12.27
CA PHE A 26 -5.02 12.60 11.83
C PHE A 26 -5.52 13.42 13.01
N LEU A 27 -6.22 12.81 13.97
CA LEU A 27 -6.68 13.48 15.18
C LEU A 27 -5.49 14.02 16.00
N LEU A 28 -4.40 13.26 16.07
CA LEU A 28 -3.18 13.70 16.73
C LEU A 28 -2.56 14.92 16.01
N ALA A 29 -2.53 14.90 14.67
CA ALA A 29 -2.08 16.02 13.86
C ALA A 29 -2.95 17.28 14.07
N CYS A 30 -4.29 17.13 14.18
CA CYS A 30 -5.19 18.20 14.51
C CYS A 30 -4.83 18.82 15.86
N ARG A 31 -4.63 18.02 16.89
CA ARG A 31 -4.22 18.50 18.23
C ARG A 31 -2.88 19.21 18.21
N ALA A 32 -1.90 18.68 17.47
CA ALA A 32 -0.59 19.29 17.32
C ALA A 32 -0.66 20.66 16.61
N ALA A 33 -1.62 20.83 15.69
CA ALA A 33 -1.90 22.09 15.01
C ALA A 33 -2.81 23.05 15.82
N GLY A 34 -3.17 22.71 17.08
CA GLY A 34 -4.02 23.52 17.93
C GLY A 34 -5.53 23.44 17.61
N VAL A 35 -5.95 22.46 16.82
CA VAL A 35 -7.37 22.24 16.50
C VAL A 35 -8.02 21.40 17.59
N HIS A 36 -8.90 22.03 18.36
CA HIS A 36 -9.66 21.41 19.45
C HIS A 36 -11.13 21.22 19.03
N GLY A 37 -11.38 20.23 18.15
CA GLY A 37 -12.71 19.83 17.77
C GLY A 37 -13.15 18.52 18.44
N THR A 38 -14.47 18.30 18.51
CA THR A 38 -14.98 17.00 18.92
C THR A 38 -14.67 15.93 17.87
N PRO A 39 -14.54 14.65 18.23
CA PRO A 39 -14.33 13.58 17.25
C PRO A 39 -15.39 13.54 16.15
N GLN A 40 -16.62 13.90 16.46
CA GLN A 40 -17.74 13.97 15.51
C GLN A 40 -17.56 15.06 14.44
N GLN A 41 -16.90 16.16 14.79
CA GLN A 41 -16.57 17.24 13.86
C GLN A 41 -15.33 16.91 13.02
N LEU A 42 -14.32 16.29 13.63
CA LEU A 42 -13.05 15.99 12.98
C LEU A 42 -13.08 14.72 12.12
N LEU A 43 -13.96 13.76 12.44
CA LEU A 43 -14.04 12.48 11.71
C LEU A 43 -14.40 12.65 10.22
N PRO A 44 -15.42 13.45 9.83
CA PRO A 44 -15.72 13.67 8.42
C PRO A 44 -14.56 14.35 7.67
N LEU A 45 -13.87 15.29 8.32
CA LEU A 45 -12.70 15.94 7.75
C LEU A 45 -11.58 14.91 7.52
N ALA A 46 -11.34 14.05 8.50
CA ALA A 46 -10.36 12.96 8.38
C ALA A 46 -10.69 12.05 7.20
N LEU A 47 -11.94 11.63 7.04
CA LEU A 47 -12.37 10.75 5.96
C LEU A 47 -12.16 11.38 4.59
N VAL A 48 -12.49 12.66 4.41
CA VAL A 48 -12.28 13.37 3.14
C VAL A 48 -10.79 13.48 2.83
N VAL A 49 -9.95 13.82 3.80
CA VAL A 49 -8.50 13.92 3.62
C VAL A 49 -7.87 12.56 3.33
N LEU A 50 -8.30 11.51 4.01
CA LEU A 50 -7.83 10.14 3.75
C LEU A 50 -8.27 9.64 2.37
N LEU A 51 -9.50 9.96 1.95
CA LEU A 51 -9.99 9.60 0.62
C LEU A 51 -9.18 10.32 -0.47
N ALA A 52 -8.89 11.61 -0.28
CA ALA A 52 -8.03 12.37 -1.20
C ALA A 52 -6.60 11.81 -1.25
N ALA A 53 -6.07 11.34 -0.11
CA ALA A 53 -4.77 10.70 -0.06
C ALA A 53 -4.71 9.34 -0.80
N ALA A 54 -5.85 8.67 -0.95
CA ALA A 54 -5.95 7.41 -1.69
C ALA A 54 -5.91 7.60 -3.22
N VAL A 55 -6.08 8.83 -3.72
CA VAL A 55 -6.03 9.11 -5.17
C VAL A 55 -4.58 9.05 -5.65
N PRO A 56 -4.23 8.20 -6.64
CA PRO A 56 -2.85 7.97 -7.08
C PRO A 56 -2.32 9.07 -8.02
N LEU A 57 -2.78 10.31 -7.88
CA LEU A 57 -2.37 11.46 -8.70
C LEU A 57 -1.23 12.26 -8.07
N ASN A 58 -0.56 11.73 -7.06
CA ASN A 58 0.41 12.47 -6.30
C ASN A 58 1.85 11.99 -6.56
N VAL A 59 2.76 12.95 -6.62
CA VAL A 59 4.19 12.68 -6.58
C VAL A 59 4.59 12.60 -5.11
N ALA A 60 4.92 11.40 -4.65
CA ALA A 60 5.34 11.14 -3.26
C ALA A 60 4.31 11.46 -2.16
N GLY A 61 3.00 11.44 -2.46
CA GLY A 61 1.95 11.67 -1.46
C GLY A 61 1.67 13.14 -1.13
N TRP A 62 2.29 14.08 -1.85
CA TRP A 62 2.08 15.53 -1.68
C TRP A 62 1.18 16.08 -2.79
N GLY A 63 0.23 16.90 -2.44
CA GLY A 63 -0.66 17.62 -3.35
C GLY A 63 -2.16 17.43 -3.05
N PRO A 64 -2.81 16.34 -3.52
CA PRO A 64 -4.26 16.17 -3.35
C PRO A 64 -4.71 16.16 -1.89
N ARG A 65 -3.92 15.60 -0.99
CA ARG A 65 -4.22 15.55 0.44
C ARG A 65 -4.16 16.93 1.08
N GLU A 66 -3.12 17.71 0.78
CA GLU A 66 -2.93 19.07 1.31
C GLU A 66 -4.01 20.00 0.76
N GLY A 67 -4.33 19.88 -0.53
CA GLY A 67 -5.41 20.63 -1.18
C GLY A 67 -6.77 20.31 -0.59
N ALA A 68 -7.08 19.02 -0.39
CA ALA A 68 -8.32 18.57 0.22
C ALA A 68 -8.44 19.04 1.66
N ALA A 69 -7.37 18.97 2.45
CA ALA A 69 -7.36 19.45 3.83
C ALA A 69 -7.58 20.96 3.88
N ALA A 70 -6.86 21.75 3.07
CA ALA A 70 -7.05 23.16 2.99
C ALA A 70 -8.50 23.53 2.61
N TRP A 71 -9.06 22.84 1.61
CA TRP A 71 -10.43 23.07 1.15
C TRP A 71 -11.48 22.73 2.21
N VAL A 72 -11.38 21.57 2.85
CA VAL A 72 -12.33 21.12 3.87
C VAL A 72 -12.27 22.02 5.11
N PHE A 73 -11.06 22.39 5.53
CA PHE A 73 -10.89 23.29 6.69
C PHE A 73 -11.30 24.74 6.37
N ALA A 74 -11.19 25.18 5.10
CA ALA A 74 -11.70 26.49 4.69
C ALA A 74 -13.24 26.61 4.89
N ALA A 75 -13.96 25.50 4.82
CA ALA A 75 -15.40 25.45 5.09
C ALA A 75 -15.73 25.45 6.60
N THR A 76 -14.72 25.42 7.45
CA THR A 76 -14.84 25.48 8.91
C THR A 76 -14.25 26.77 9.46
N GLU A 77 -14.52 27.08 10.72
CA GLU A 77 -13.95 28.22 11.42
C GLU A 77 -12.41 28.18 11.60
N TRP A 78 -11.78 27.00 11.37
CA TRP A 78 -10.33 26.85 11.50
C TRP A 78 -9.54 27.37 10.30
N GLY A 79 -10.15 27.48 9.12
CA GLY A 79 -9.55 28.07 7.92
C GLY A 79 -8.55 27.18 7.17
N ALA A 80 -8.30 27.51 5.89
CA ALA A 80 -7.48 26.75 4.97
C ALA A 80 -6.03 26.56 5.43
N GLY A 81 -5.44 27.56 6.05
CA GLY A 81 -4.05 27.52 6.54
C GLY A 81 -3.87 26.45 7.61
N THR A 82 -4.83 26.31 8.52
CA THR A 82 -4.83 25.26 9.54
C THR A 82 -4.97 23.87 8.91
N GLY A 83 -5.83 23.73 7.89
CA GLY A 83 -5.96 22.49 7.14
C GLY A 83 -4.65 22.05 6.49
N ALA A 84 -3.93 22.96 5.86
CA ALA A 84 -2.60 22.68 5.28
C ALA A 84 -1.59 22.26 6.35
N ALA A 85 -1.56 22.95 7.51
CA ALA A 85 -0.69 22.60 8.64
C ALA A 85 -0.99 21.21 9.20
N VAL A 86 -2.29 20.87 9.37
CA VAL A 86 -2.73 19.53 9.81
C VAL A 86 -2.30 18.45 8.81
N ALA A 87 -2.48 18.68 7.50
CA ALA A 87 -2.09 17.73 6.47
C ALA A 87 -0.57 17.49 6.45
N THR A 88 0.22 18.54 6.62
CA THR A 88 1.68 18.44 6.72
C THR A 88 2.10 17.67 7.96
N ALA A 89 1.55 17.99 9.13
CA ALA A 89 1.81 17.27 10.38
C ALA A 89 1.44 15.78 10.27
N PHE A 90 0.27 15.47 9.69
CA PHE A 90 -0.17 14.12 9.41
C PHE A 90 0.81 13.38 8.47
N GLY A 91 1.33 14.06 7.43
CA GLY A 91 2.33 13.51 6.52
C GLY A 91 3.63 13.14 7.23
N VAL A 92 4.13 14.02 8.09
CA VAL A 92 5.34 13.77 8.89
C VAL A 92 5.13 12.59 9.83
N LEU A 93 3.99 12.55 10.55
CA LEU A 93 3.66 11.43 11.45
C LEU A 93 3.59 10.10 10.69
N THR A 94 2.97 10.08 9.50
CA THR A 94 2.90 8.89 8.65
C THR A 94 4.28 8.44 8.21
N LEU A 95 5.15 9.38 7.81
CA LEU A 95 6.53 9.08 7.43
C LEU A 95 7.29 8.44 8.59
N VAL A 96 7.22 9.02 9.78
CA VAL A 96 7.86 8.49 10.98
C VAL A 96 7.34 7.09 11.33
N ALA A 97 6.03 6.85 11.19
CA ALA A 97 5.43 5.54 11.46
C ALA A 97 5.88 4.45 10.46
N VAL A 98 6.21 4.82 9.22
CA VAL A 98 6.68 3.87 8.19
C VAL A 98 8.18 3.55 8.32
N LEU A 99 8.99 4.44 8.92
CA LEU A 99 10.43 4.25 9.05
C LEU A 99 10.85 2.90 9.67
N PRO A 100 10.26 2.42 10.78
CA PRO A 100 10.64 1.13 11.35
C PRO A 100 10.43 -0.03 10.37
N GLY A 101 9.32 -0.01 9.63
CA GLY A 101 9.03 -1.02 8.59
C GLY A 101 10.03 -0.98 7.44
N ALA A 102 10.42 0.21 7.00
CA ALA A 102 11.43 0.39 5.96
C ALA A 102 12.80 -0.15 6.41
N VAL A 103 13.19 0.11 7.67
CA VAL A 103 14.44 -0.42 8.24
C VAL A 103 14.44 -1.94 8.26
N VAL A 104 13.34 -2.58 8.69
CA VAL A 104 13.21 -4.04 8.69
C VAL A 104 13.32 -4.60 7.29
N LEU A 105 12.64 -4.00 6.30
CA LEU A 105 12.70 -4.44 4.91
C LEU A 105 14.12 -4.31 4.32
N LEU A 106 14.82 -3.25 4.64
CA LEU A 106 16.21 -3.05 4.19
C LEU A 106 17.17 -4.03 4.86
N ALA A 107 16.96 -4.35 6.14
CA ALA A 107 17.73 -5.35 6.85
C ALA A 107 17.50 -6.76 6.29
N ASP A 108 16.25 -7.13 5.99
CA ASP A 108 15.90 -8.44 5.40
C ASP A 108 16.48 -8.61 3.98
N ARG A 109 16.56 -7.53 3.19
CA ARG A 109 17.24 -7.55 1.88
C ARG A 109 18.74 -7.82 1.95
N ARG A 110 19.39 -7.44 3.06
CA ARG A 110 20.83 -7.68 3.28
C ARG A 110 21.12 -9.11 3.74
N HIS A 111 20.09 -9.84 4.20
CA HIS A 111 20.17 -11.25 4.57
C HIS A 111 19.27 -12.07 3.64
N PRO A 112 19.76 -12.47 2.44
CA PRO A 112 19.00 -13.36 1.56
C PRO A 112 18.73 -14.64 2.35
N ARG A 113 17.46 -14.93 2.65
CA ARG A 113 17.08 -16.19 3.29
C ARG A 113 17.57 -17.34 2.41
N PRO A 114 18.45 -18.22 2.90
CA PRO A 114 18.79 -19.44 2.16
C PRO A 114 17.59 -20.37 2.21
N GLY A 115 16.66 -20.21 1.27
CA GLY A 115 15.40 -20.94 1.25
C GLY A 115 14.27 -20.22 0.49
N ALA A 116 14.55 -19.07 -0.13
CA ALA A 116 13.62 -18.55 -1.14
C ALA A 116 13.39 -19.67 -2.14
N ILE A 117 12.15 -20.17 -2.19
CA ILE A 117 11.68 -21.18 -3.14
C ILE A 117 12.16 -20.70 -4.51
N ARG A 118 13.25 -21.31 -5.00
CA ARG A 118 13.61 -21.17 -6.41
C ARG A 118 12.34 -21.62 -7.13
N PRO A 119 11.73 -20.78 -7.98
CA PRO A 119 10.65 -21.25 -8.82
C PRO A 119 11.19 -22.53 -9.43
N ALA A 120 10.46 -23.63 -9.20
CA ALA A 120 10.86 -24.96 -9.66
C ALA A 120 11.33 -24.75 -11.09
N GLY A 121 12.65 -24.86 -11.26
CA GLY A 121 13.28 -24.53 -12.53
C GLY A 121 12.46 -25.23 -13.57
N THR A 122 12.06 -24.54 -14.59
CA THR A 122 11.66 -25.12 -15.85
C THR A 122 12.71 -26.18 -16.11
N ARG A 123 12.42 -27.43 -15.69
CA ARG A 123 13.13 -28.57 -16.21
C ARG A 123 12.95 -28.43 -17.70
N SER A 124 13.94 -27.88 -18.35
CA SER A 124 14.11 -28.04 -19.77
C SER A 124 13.84 -29.54 -20.01
N PRO A 125 12.83 -29.93 -20.79
CA PRO A 125 12.63 -31.32 -21.09
C PRO A 125 13.97 -31.77 -21.63
N ARG A 126 14.62 -32.70 -20.93
CA ARG A 126 15.78 -33.37 -21.51
C ARG A 126 15.29 -33.95 -22.82
N VAL A 127 15.63 -33.30 -23.90
CA VAL A 127 15.41 -33.85 -25.24
C VAL A 127 16.23 -35.12 -25.26
N ASN A 128 15.51 -36.24 -25.03
CA ASN A 128 16.13 -37.54 -25.06
C ASN A 128 16.61 -37.75 -26.50
N SER A 129 17.90 -37.85 -26.69
CA SER A 129 18.54 -38.02 -28.00
C SER A 129 18.01 -39.27 -28.76
N ALA A 130 17.21 -40.09 -28.09
CA ALA A 130 16.50 -41.22 -28.73
C ALA A 130 15.29 -40.78 -29.59
N SER A 131 14.79 -39.55 -29.47
CA SER A 131 13.64 -39.12 -30.27
C SER A 131 13.99 -38.55 -31.63
N THR A 132 15.25 -38.42 -31.96
CA THR A 132 15.70 -37.94 -33.29
C THR A 132 16.00 -39.08 -34.28
N ALA A 133 16.09 -40.34 -33.81
CA ALA A 133 16.39 -41.48 -34.69
C ALA A 133 15.25 -41.81 -35.67
N TRP A 134 14.00 -41.64 -35.29
CA TRP A 134 12.88 -42.00 -36.17
C TRP A 134 12.54 -40.95 -37.25
N LYS A 135 13.09 -39.72 -37.15
CA LYS A 135 12.88 -38.70 -38.18
C LYS A 135 13.68 -38.87 -39.44
N ASN A 136 14.76 -39.65 -39.37
CA ASN A 136 15.65 -39.86 -40.54
C ASN A 136 15.24 -41.05 -41.39
N ASP A 137 14.40 -41.97 -40.88
CA ASP A 137 14.00 -43.15 -41.63
C ASP A 137 12.78 -42.96 -42.55
N CYS A 138 12.11 -41.80 -42.44
CA CYS A 138 10.94 -41.51 -43.30
C CYS A 138 11.26 -40.73 -44.57
N VAL A 139 12.51 -40.34 -44.80
CA VAL A 139 12.87 -39.50 -45.97
C VAL A 139 13.36 -40.32 -47.17
N PHE A 140 13.65 -41.62 -47.03
CA PHE A 140 14.19 -42.46 -48.07
C PHE A 140 13.39 -43.69 -48.48
N GLY A 141 12.09 -43.70 -48.25
CA GLY A 141 11.25 -44.85 -48.54
C GLY A 141 9.92 -44.56 -49.19
N CYS A 142 9.89 -43.82 -50.30
CA CYS A 142 8.78 -43.80 -51.26
C CYS A 142 9.36 -43.40 -52.65
N ALA A 143 9.80 -44.40 -53.38
CA ALA A 143 9.81 -44.38 -54.82
C ALA A 143 9.12 -45.67 -55.32
#